data_54191de41011ae9f2ea230fce99d446d
#
_entry.id   54191de41011ae9f2ea230fce99d446d
#
_cell.length_a   1.000
_cell.length_b   1.000
_cell.length_c   1.000
_cell.angle_alpha   90.00
_cell.angle_beta   90.00
_cell.angle_gamma   90.00
#
_symmetry.space_group_name_H-M   'P 1'
#
loop_
_entity.id
_entity.type
_entity.pdbx_description
1 polymer ?
#
loop_
_entity_poly.entity_id
_entity_poly.type
_entity_poly.pdbx_seq_one_letter_code
_entity_poly.pdbx_strand_id
1 'polypeptide(L)'
;MLFAKILALAGLSAAATVETSSVKGKAFDRFVIIYFENQNYDKAFGDPNFTWLANKGITLTNYFAATHPSQPNYMASIAGDYFGLDGDGVVDSPAEVATVIDLLESKNISWAHYEEDMPYTGYTGSSYKNSRGRNDYVRKHNPAIMHKSVSDSTDRLSRVKNMSNIDTSRSSFHTDLENNALPQWMFITPNMTSDGHDSSVTTAGTWCRWFLEPLLTNSNFMQNTLVLVTWDESESYSIRNNILGILVGDAVPSQLVGTTDASFYSHYSEIATVSANWDLPTLGRWDVGANVYQMVANKTGDTIRTWDNATEFQSYYWNDAYGGYFNSNDNLPIPAPNLSLDSNTFNGRHILQSVKDTWANSDAPTYYTDSIKVSDSQHPPPGFSP
;
A
#
# COMPACT_ATOMS: atom_id res chain seq x y z
N MET A 1 7.59 39.22 -39.32
CA MET A 1 7.38 39.30 -37.87
C MET A 1 7.27 37.85 -37.33
N LEU A 2 8.35 37.35 -36.77
CA LEU A 2 8.43 35.99 -36.23
C LEU A 2 8.03 36.07 -34.76
N PHE A 3 6.90 35.47 -34.40
CA PHE A 3 6.51 35.29 -33.01
C PHE A 3 7.20 34.04 -32.46
N ALA A 4 8.23 34.23 -31.63
CA ALA A 4 8.81 33.16 -30.85
C ALA A 4 7.84 32.83 -29.71
N LYS A 5 7.29 31.62 -29.69
CA LYS A 5 6.59 31.04 -28.54
C LYS A 5 7.67 30.64 -27.52
N ILE A 6 7.74 31.39 -26.44
CA ILE A 6 8.51 30.96 -25.26
C ILE A 6 7.68 29.89 -24.57
N LEU A 7 8.11 28.64 -24.66
CA LEU A 7 7.65 27.56 -23.79
C LEU A 7 8.25 27.83 -22.41
N ALA A 8 7.44 28.23 -21.48
CA ALA A 8 7.82 28.20 -20.06
C ALA A 8 7.82 26.73 -19.61
N LEU A 9 9.01 26.13 -19.48
CA LEU A 9 9.16 24.92 -18.69
C LEU A 9 8.87 25.29 -17.23
N ALA A 10 7.70 24.96 -16.74
CA ALA A 10 7.46 24.89 -15.31
C ALA A 10 8.32 23.71 -14.77
N GLY A 11 9.47 24.02 -14.20
CA GLY A 11 10.26 23.02 -13.51
C GLY A 11 9.46 22.53 -12.30
N LEU A 12 8.95 21.30 -12.37
CA LEU A 12 8.55 20.58 -11.18
C LEU A 12 9.79 20.49 -10.27
N SER A 13 9.81 21.26 -9.22
CA SER A 13 10.74 21.08 -8.12
C SER A 13 10.32 19.76 -7.43
N ALA A 14 10.92 18.65 -7.82
CA ALA A 14 10.81 17.44 -7.05
C ALA A 14 11.33 17.73 -5.65
N ALA A 15 10.51 17.54 -4.63
CA ALA A 15 10.99 17.61 -3.25
C ALA A 15 12.12 16.59 -3.10
N ALA A 16 13.22 16.99 -2.48
CA ALA A 16 14.33 16.07 -2.25
C ALA A 16 13.88 14.97 -1.29
N THR A 17 14.13 13.72 -1.62
CA THR A 17 13.84 12.58 -0.73
C THR A 17 14.72 12.65 0.51
N VAL A 18 14.12 12.36 1.66
CA VAL A 18 14.80 12.39 2.97
C VAL A 18 15.08 10.94 3.40
N GLU A 19 16.33 10.62 3.75
CA GLU A 19 16.70 9.25 4.17
C GLU A 19 16.08 8.85 5.50
N THR A 20 16.12 9.76 6.46
CA THR A 20 15.49 9.60 7.77
C THR A 20 14.77 10.88 8.15
N SER A 21 13.67 10.75 8.84
CA SER A 21 12.89 11.87 9.35
C SER A 21 12.35 11.56 10.74
N SER A 22 11.85 12.58 11.41
CA SER A 22 11.26 12.45 12.75
C SER A 22 10.00 13.30 12.89
N VAL A 23 9.19 13.33 11.84
CA VAL A 23 7.91 14.05 11.83
C VAL A 23 6.94 13.35 12.78
N LYS A 24 6.43 14.10 13.75
CA LYS A 24 5.49 13.55 14.73
C LYS A 24 4.13 13.29 14.08
N GLY A 25 3.61 12.09 14.28
CA GLY A 25 2.26 11.74 13.91
C GLY A 25 1.28 11.91 15.07
N LYS A 26 -0.01 11.89 14.78
CA LYS A 26 -1.07 12.00 15.80
C LYS A 26 -1.24 10.69 16.59
N ALA A 27 -0.99 9.55 15.96
CA ALA A 27 -1.18 8.23 16.56
C ALA A 27 0.12 7.41 16.58
N PHE A 28 0.98 7.55 15.57
CA PHE A 28 2.25 6.85 15.47
C PHE A 28 3.29 7.73 14.78
N ASP A 29 4.58 7.46 15.02
CA ASP A 29 5.69 8.18 14.39
C ASP A 29 6.34 7.35 13.27
N ARG A 30 6.05 6.04 13.20
CA ARG A 30 6.50 5.13 12.16
C ARG A 30 5.39 4.17 11.77
N PHE A 31 5.25 3.93 10.46
CA PHE A 31 4.30 2.95 9.91
C PHE A 31 5.02 1.94 9.05
N VAL A 32 4.78 0.66 9.34
CA VAL A 32 5.36 -0.48 8.63
C VAL A 32 4.24 -1.32 8.07
N ILE A 33 4.29 -1.64 6.79
CA ILE A 33 3.36 -2.54 6.11
C ILE A 33 4.13 -3.79 5.71
N ILE A 34 3.61 -4.97 6.02
CA ILE A 34 4.15 -6.26 5.58
C ILE A 34 3.06 -7.00 4.83
N TYR A 35 3.27 -7.26 3.54
CA TYR A 35 2.35 -8.03 2.70
C TYR A 35 2.82 -9.45 2.52
N PHE A 36 1.91 -10.38 2.78
CA PHE A 36 2.00 -11.79 2.46
C PHE A 36 1.13 -12.12 1.25
N GLU A 37 1.26 -13.34 0.71
CA GLU A 37 0.63 -13.75 -0.53
C GLU A 37 -0.42 -14.83 -0.33
N ASN A 38 -1.55 -14.56 -0.97
CA ASN A 38 -2.67 -15.44 -1.30
C ASN A 38 -3.09 -16.40 -0.19
N GLN A 39 -3.68 -15.89 0.89
CA GLN A 39 -4.27 -16.77 1.89
C GLN A 39 -5.69 -16.38 2.26
N ASN A 40 -6.56 -17.36 2.33
CA ASN A 40 -7.90 -17.20 2.87
C ASN A 40 -7.83 -16.77 4.34
N TYR A 41 -8.70 -15.85 4.74
CA TYR A 41 -8.75 -15.31 6.10
C TYR A 41 -8.66 -16.41 7.17
N ASP A 42 -9.50 -17.46 7.08
CA ASP A 42 -9.57 -18.50 8.09
C ASP A 42 -8.28 -19.32 8.19
N LYS A 43 -7.59 -19.56 7.07
CA LYS A 43 -6.30 -20.25 7.05
C LYS A 43 -5.21 -19.40 7.72
N ALA A 44 -5.16 -18.10 7.37
CA ALA A 44 -4.19 -17.18 7.93
C ALA A 44 -4.42 -17.01 9.44
N PHE A 45 -5.66 -16.75 9.86
CA PHE A 45 -6.01 -16.59 11.27
C PHE A 45 -5.83 -17.87 12.09
N GLY A 46 -6.03 -19.05 11.48
CA GLY A 46 -5.83 -20.36 12.09
C GLY A 46 -4.37 -20.77 12.29
N ASP A 47 -3.39 -20.11 11.65
CA ASP A 47 -1.97 -20.44 11.84
C ASP A 47 -1.48 -19.99 13.21
N PRO A 48 -0.73 -20.84 13.95
CA PRO A 48 -0.29 -20.52 15.31
C PRO A 48 0.59 -19.27 15.42
N ASN A 49 1.37 -18.93 14.40
CA ASN A 49 2.26 -17.77 14.42
C ASN A 49 1.49 -16.48 14.18
N PHE A 50 0.50 -16.48 13.26
CA PHE A 50 -0.38 -15.32 13.09
C PHE A 50 -1.34 -15.16 14.27
N THR A 51 -1.83 -16.26 14.87
CA THR A 51 -2.58 -16.20 16.14
C THR A 51 -1.72 -15.62 17.27
N TRP A 52 -0.44 -16.01 17.37
CA TRP A 52 0.51 -15.41 18.32
C TRP A 52 0.65 -13.90 18.11
N LEU A 53 0.71 -13.45 16.84
CA LEU A 53 0.82 -12.02 16.51
C LEU A 53 -0.48 -11.28 16.83
N ALA A 54 -1.65 -11.84 16.49
CA ALA A 54 -2.97 -11.28 16.79
C ALA A 54 -3.16 -11.01 18.30
N ASN A 55 -2.65 -11.90 19.15
CA ASN A 55 -2.67 -11.72 20.61
C ASN A 55 -1.78 -10.55 21.10
N LYS A 56 -0.96 -9.95 20.24
CA LYS A 56 -0.09 -8.82 20.55
C LYS A 56 -0.59 -7.49 20.00
N GLY A 57 -1.73 -7.49 19.32
CA GLY A 57 -2.25 -6.31 18.65
C GLY A 57 -3.76 -6.31 18.46
N ILE A 58 -4.22 -5.70 17.40
CA ILE A 58 -5.63 -5.61 17.01
C ILE A 58 -5.82 -6.43 15.74
N THR A 59 -6.77 -7.37 15.74
CA THR A 59 -7.16 -8.11 14.54
C THR A 59 -8.24 -7.36 13.77
N LEU A 60 -7.98 -7.04 12.51
CA LEU A 60 -8.94 -6.46 11.59
C LEU A 60 -9.74 -7.58 10.94
N THR A 61 -11.01 -7.72 11.33
CA THR A 61 -11.84 -8.87 10.90
C THR A 61 -12.65 -8.61 9.64
N ASN A 62 -12.67 -7.37 9.16
CA ASN A 62 -13.44 -6.95 8.00
C ASN A 62 -12.55 -6.14 7.03
N TYR A 63 -11.40 -6.72 6.69
CA TYR A 63 -10.42 -6.15 5.77
C TYR A 63 -10.52 -6.87 4.41
N PHE A 64 -10.55 -6.10 3.32
CA PHE A 64 -10.73 -6.63 1.97
C PHE A 64 -9.61 -6.19 1.03
N ALA A 65 -9.14 -7.14 0.23
CA ALA A 65 -8.34 -6.84 -0.93
C ALA A 65 -9.17 -6.11 -2.02
N ALA A 66 -8.48 -5.43 -2.93
CA ALA A 66 -9.16 -4.67 -3.99
C ALA A 66 -9.70 -5.59 -5.10
N THR A 67 -8.94 -6.61 -5.50
CA THR A 67 -9.28 -7.50 -6.62
C THR A 67 -8.42 -8.79 -6.62
N HIS A 68 -8.42 -9.50 -7.73
CA HIS A 68 -7.50 -10.58 -8.15
C HIS A 68 -6.96 -10.26 -9.56
N PRO A 69 -5.73 -10.71 -9.90
CA PRO A 69 -4.72 -11.38 -9.10
C PRO A 69 -3.91 -10.41 -8.20
N SER A 70 -2.72 -10.82 -7.76
CA SER A 70 -1.88 -10.11 -6.76
C SER A 70 -1.50 -8.69 -7.15
N GLN A 71 -0.86 -8.48 -8.31
CA GLN A 71 -0.23 -7.19 -8.66
C GLN A 71 -1.16 -5.98 -8.57
N PRO A 72 -2.43 -6.02 -8.99
CA PRO A 72 -3.40 -4.94 -8.78
C PRO A 72 -3.52 -4.49 -7.33
N ASN A 73 -3.45 -5.41 -6.36
CA ASN A 73 -3.56 -5.09 -4.94
C ASN A 73 -2.36 -4.31 -4.42
N TYR A 74 -1.14 -4.69 -4.85
CA TYR A 74 0.07 -3.91 -4.58
C TYR A 74 -0.02 -2.50 -5.17
N MET A 75 -0.53 -2.36 -6.38
CA MET A 75 -0.73 -1.05 -7.00
C MET A 75 -1.77 -0.22 -6.23
N ALA A 76 -2.90 -0.82 -5.86
CA ALA A 76 -3.98 -0.18 -5.11
C ALA A 76 -3.49 0.40 -3.78
N SER A 77 -2.62 -0.33 -3.06
CA SER A 77 -2.14 0.01 -1.72
C SER A 77 -1.32 1.31 -1.67
N ILE A 78 -0.70 1.71 -2.79
CA ILE A 78 0.11 2.93 -2.82
C ILE A 78 -0.41 4.01 -3.78
N ALA A 79 -1.19 3.63 -4.82
CA ALA A 79 -1.67 4.57 -5.83
C ALA A 79 -3.14 4.99 -5.62
N GLY A 80 -3.87 4.35 -4.70
CA GLY A 80 -5.28 4.64 -4.45
C GLY A 80 -6.23 4.12 -5.54
N ASP A 81 -5.72 3.36 -6.50
CA ASP A 81 -6.44 2.60 -7.52
C ASP A 81 -5.49 1.60 -8.17
N TYR A 82 -6.03 0.59 -8.85
CA TYR A 82 -5.27 -0.35 -9.66
C TYR A 82 -5.50 -0.17 -11.18
N PHE A 83 -6.28 0.84 -11.57
CA PHE A 83 -6.47 1.30 -12.95
C PHE A 83 -6.88 0.19 -13.93
N GLY A 84 -7.71 -0.74 -13.46
CA GLY A 84 -8.20 -1.86 -14.26
C GLY A 84 -7.17 -2.96 -14.53
N LEU A 85 -6.02 -2.95 -13.86
CA LEU A 85 -5.01 -4.00 -14.01
C LEU A 85 -5.61 -5.37 -13.71
N ASP A 86 -5.52 -6.29 -14.68
CA ASP A 86 -6.16 -7.61 -14.68
C ASP A 86 -5.15 -8.77 -14.74
N GLY A 87 -3.89 -8.51 -14.45
CA GLY A 87 -2.83 -9.52 -14.55
C GLY A 87 -1.56 -9.16 -13.79
N ASP A 88 -0.61 -10.09 -13.83
CA ASP A 88 0.68 -10.03 -13.13
C ASP A 88 1.86 -9.70 -14.06
N GLY A 89 1.57 -9.11 -15.21
CA GLY A 89 2.58 -8.69 -16.17
C GLY A 89 3.41 -7.49 -15.70
N VAL A 90 4.51 -7.22 -16.38
CA VAL A 90 5.29 -6.00 -16.10
C VAL A 90 4.47 -4.79 -16.55
N VAL A 91 4.17 -3.89 -15.62
CA VAL A 91 3.51 -2.61 -15.88
C VAL A 91 4.37 -1.46 -15.40
N ASP A 92 4.23 -0.34 -16.09
CA ASP A 92 4.87 0.94 -15.76
C ASP A 92 3.80 2.03 -15.74
N SER A 93 3.35 2.39 -14.53
CA SER A 93 2.41 3.49 -14.34
C SER A 93 3.07 4.81 -14.74
N PRO A 94 2.39 5.67 -15.52
CA PRO A 94 2.93 6.96 -15.93
C PRO A 94 3.38 7.82 -14.73
N ALA A 95 4.39 8.67 -14.97
CA ALA A 95 5.00 9.47 -13.90
C ALA A 95 4.04 10.50 -13.28
N GLU A 96 3.00 10.89 -14.00
CA GLU A 96 1.93 11.79 -13.52
C GLU A 96 0.96 11.13 -12.52
N VAL A 97 1.01 9.82 -12.38
CA VAL A 97 0.23 9.09 -11.37
C VAL A 97 0.93 9.20 -10.03
N ALA A 98 0.45 10.15 -9.24
CA ALA A 98 0.93 10.32 -7.86
C ALA A 98 0.55 9.12 -6.98
N THR A 99 1.38 8.85 -6.00
CA THR A 99 1.25 7.75 -5.04
C THR A 99 1.38 8.24 -3.60
N VAL A 100 1.25 7.35 -2.63
CA VAL A 100 1.52 7.66 -1.22
C VAL A 100 2.93 8.24 -1.01
N ILE A 101 3.89 7.88 -1.88
CA ILE A 101 5.25 8.42 -1.83
C ILE A 101 5.24 9.96 -2.00
N ASP A 102 4.46 10.46 -2.97
CA ASP A 102 4.32 11.89 -3.20
C ASP A 102 3.66 12.60 -2.01
N LEU A 103 2.70 11.93 -1.36
CA LEU A 103 2.08 12.44 -0.13
C LEU A 103 3.10 12.54 1.00
N LEU A 104 3.89 11.50 1.23
CA LEU A 104 4.94 11.46 2.28
C LEU A 104 6.00 12.53 2.05
N GLU A 105 6.51 12.64 0.81
CA GLU A 105 7.53 13.63 0.45
C GLU A 105 7.02 15.05 0.58
N SER A 106 5.72 15.33 0.39
CA SER A 106 5.13 16.67 0.58
C SER A 106 5.29 17.19 2.02
N LYS A 107 5.54 16.32 2.99
CA LYS A 107 5.79 16.63 4.40
C LYS A 107 7.19 16.21 4.88
N ASN A 108 8.11 15.91 3.96
CA ASN A 108 9.45 15.42 4.28
C ASN A 108 9.47 14.18 5.18
N ILE A 109 8.51 13.27 4.99
CA ILE A 109 8.48 11.98 5.68
C ILE A 109 9.31 10.99 4.88
N SER A 110 10.30 10.41 5.54
CA SER A 110 11.17 9.40 4.92
C SER A 110 10.43 8.09 4.68
N TRP A 111 10.77 7.44 3.56
CA TRP A 111 10.15 6.19 3.16
C TRP A 111 11.17 5.23 2.55
N ALA A 112 10.87 3.94 2.61
CA ALA A 112 11.55 2.91 1.84
C ALA A 112 10.63 1.71 1.58
N HIS A 113 10.91 0.99 0.49
CA HIS A 113 10.47 -0.37 0.26
C HIS A 113 11.61 -1.33 0.53
N TYR A 114 11.34 -2.44 1.23
CA TYR A 114 12.31 -3.49 1.51
C TYR A 114 11.81 -4.80 0.92
N GLU A 115 12.53 -5.29 -0.08
CA GLU A 115 12.16 -6.45 -0.87
C GLU A 115 13.10 -7.61 -0.55
N GLU A 116 12.55 -8.70 0.01
CA GLU A 116 13.37 -9.87 0.37
C GLU A 116 13.92 -10.54 -0.89
N ASP A 117 15.24 -10.82 -0.85
CA ASP A 117 16.03 -11.43 -1.90
C ASP A 117 16.07 -10.68 -3.24
N MET A 118 15.62 -9.42 -3.29
CA MET A 118 15.98 -8.53 -4.38
C MET A 118 17.53 -8.45 -4.45
N PRO A 119 18.17 -8.58 -5.64
CA PRO A 119 19.63 -8.79 -5.71
C PRO A 119 20.46 -7.61 -5.21
N TYR A 120 19.94 -6.40 -5.36
CA TYR A 120 20.55 -5.15 -4.88
C TYR A 120 19.51 -4.02 -4.88
N THR A 121 19.78 -2.98 -4.09
CA THR A 121 18.97 -1.77 -4.03
C THR A 121 18.79 -1.12 -5.41
N GLY A 122 17.53 -0.80 -5.77
CA GLY A 122 17.21 -0.20 -7.06
C GLY A 122 17.20 -1.18 -8.24
N TYR A 123 17.05 -2.48 -7.98
CA TYR A 123 16.91 -3.46 -9.04
C TYR A 123 15.58 -3.29 -9.80
N THR A 124 15.65 -3.19 -11.13
CA THR A 124 14.49 -2.95 -12.01
C THR A 124 14.03 -4.16 -12.80
N GLY A 125 14.72 -5.30 -12.66
CA GLY A 125 14.36 -6.53 -13.37
C GLY A 125 13.04 -7.13 -12.90
N SER A 126 12.42 -7.97 -13.74
CA SER A 126 11.12 -8.58 -13.47
C SER A 126 11.15 -9.66 -12.38
N SER A 127 12.28 -10.32 -12.20
CA SER A 127 12.44 -11.37 -11.18
C SER A 127 13.93 -11.61 -10.89
N TYR A 128 14.19 -12.22 -9.75
CA TYR A 128 15.52 -12.72 -9.42
C TYR A 128 15.38 -14.13 -8.84
N LYS A 129 16.18 -15.05 -9.37
CA LYS A 129 16.16 -16.46 -8.97
C LYS A 129 17.23 -16.76 -7.97
N ASN A 130 16.88 -17.50 -6.94
CA ASN A 130 17.86 -18.06 -6.01
C ASN A 130 18.75 -19.14 -6.66
N SER A 131 19.71 -19.66 -5.88
CA SER A 131 20.62 -20.71 -6.32
C SER A 131 19.94 -22.02 -6.74
N ARG A 132 18.66 -22.23 -6.38
CA ARG A 132 17.84 -23.39 -6.78
C ARG A 132 17.05 -23.15 -8.06
N GLY A 133 17.19 -21.97 -8.69
CA GLY A 133 16.51 -21.61 -9.93
C GLY A 133 15.04 -21.21 -9.76
N ARG A 134 14.59 -20.94 -8.52
CA ARG A 134 13.27 -20.41 -8.22
C ARG A 134 13.29 -18.89 -8.22
N ASN A 135 12.13 -18.27 -8.48
CA ASN A 135 11.97 -16.84 -8.32
C ASN A 135 11.79 -16.54 -6.84
N ASP A 136 12.77 -15.94 -6.20
CA ASP A 136 12.61 -15.44 -4.84
C ASP A 136 12.03 -14.03 -4.85
N TYR A 137 12.62 -13.13 -5.63
CA TYR A 137 12.07 -11.79 -5.85
C TYR A 137 11.28 -11.74 -7.15
N VAL A 138 10.10 -11.13 -7.10
CA VAL A 138 9.29 -10.80 -8.29
C VAL A 138 8.87 -9.34 -8.27
N ARG A 139 9.00 -8.65 -9.41
CA ARG A 139 8.65 -7.24 -9.57
C ARG A 139 7.17 -6.96 -9.27
N LYS A 140 6.28 -7.91 -9.55
CA LYS A 140 4.83 -7.77 -9.34
C LYS A 140 4.44 -7.56 -7.86
N HIS A 141 5.32 -7.91 -6.92
CA HIS A 141 5.14 -7.70 -5.48
C HIS A 141 5.87 -6.45 -4.95
N ASN A 142 6.43 -5.63 -5.83
CA ASN A 142 7.13 -4.40 -5.48
C ASN A 142 6.33 -3.18 -6.00
N PRO A 143 5.42 -2.62 -5.20
CA PRO A 143 4.53 -1.58 -5.68
C PRO A 143 5.27 -0.31 -6.11
N ALA A 144 6.35 0.07 -5.45
CA ALA A 144 7.06 1.31 -5.77
C ALA A 144 7.62 1.30 -7.20
N ILE A 145 8.22 0.17 -7.62
CA ILE A 145 8.89 0.11 -8.92
C ILE A 145 7.93 0.03 -10.12
N MET A 146 6.64 -0.20 -9.85
CA MET A 146 5.60 -0.15 -10.87
C MET A 146 5.32 1.28 -11.38
N HIS A 147 5.83 2.29 -10.69
CA HIS A 147 5.58 3.70 -11.00
C HIS A 147 6.83 4.36 -11.57
N LYS A 148 6.70 4.96 -12.76
CA LYS A 148 7.80 5.71 -13.40
C LYS A 148 8.27 6.90 -12.58
N SER A 149 7.39 7.49 -11.77
CA SER A 149 7.77 8.50 -10.79
C SER A 149 8.84 8.02 -9.80
N VAL A 150 8.97 6.69 -9.60
CA VAL A 150 10.00 6.05 -8.77
C VAL A 150 11.10 5.46 -9.63
N SER A 151 10.77 4.61 -10.61
CA SER A 151 11.76 3.86 -11.39
C SER A 151 12.67 4.74 -12.26
N ASP A 152 12.17 5.90 -12.71
CA ASP A 152 12.93 6.86 -13.51
C ASP A 152 13.67 7.91 -12.66
N SER A 153 13.50 7.88 -11.34
CA SER A 153 14.19 8.77 -10.38
C SER A 153 15.29 8.01 -9.66
N THR A 154 16.55 8.35 -9.90
CA THR A 154 17.69 7.73 -9.21
C THR A 154 17.58 7.86 -7.68
N ASP A 155 17.08 8.99 -7.20
CA ASP A 155 16.93 9.26 -5.78
C ASP A 155 15.83 8.37 -5.16
N ARG A 156 14.63 8.34 -5.74
CA ARG A 156 13.52 7.48 -5.29
C ARG A 156 13.86 5.99 -5.45
N LEU A 157 14.49 5.62 -6.56
CA LEU A 157 14.87 4.23 -6.81
C LEU A 157 15.86 3.71 -5.76
N SER A 158 16.72 4.58 -5.20
CA SER A 158 17.62 4.23 -4.10
C SER A 158 16.90 3.86 -2.79
N ARG A 159 15.59 4.16 -2.69
CA ARG A 159 14.72 3.82 -1.55
C ARG A 159 14.03 2.46 -1.72
N VAL A 160 14.14 1.87 -2.89
CA VAL A 160 13.69 0.50 -3.14
C VAL A 160 14.87 -0.43 -2.82
N LYS A 161 14.88 -0.93 -1.61
CA LYS A 161 16.05 -1.55 -0.97
C LYS A 161 15.89 -3.07 -0.90
N ASN A 162 17.00 -3.76 -1.07
CA ASN A 162 17.06 -5.19 -0.83
C ASN A 162 17.08 -5.51 0.67
N MET A 163 16.47 -6.61 1.05
CA MET A 163 16.60 -7.18 2.39
C MET A 163 16.83 -8.69 2.34
N SER A 164 17.27 -9.25 3.44
CA SER A 164 17.30 -10.68 3.67
C SER A 164 17.08 -10.96 5.15
N ASN A 165 16.19 -11.88 5.44
CA ASN A 165 15.95 -12.33 6.81
C ASN A 165 16.91 -13.47 7.23
N ILE A 166 17.51 -14.15 6.26
CA ILE A 166 18.49 -15.25 6.47
C ILE A 166 19.91 -14.72 6.54
N ASP A 167 20.30 -13.82 5.62
CA ASP A 167 21.63 -13.22 5.59
C ASP A 167 21.54 -11.71 5.88
N THR A 168 21.46 -11.38 7.17
CA THR A 168 21.31 -9.99 7.63
C THR A 168 22.49 -9.10 7.23
N SER A 169 23.68 -9.67 6.96
CA SER A 169 24.84 -8.89 6.52
C SER A 169 24.68 -8.31 5.10
N ARG A 170 23.73 -8.82 4.32
CA ARG A 170 23.39 -8.37 2.97
C ARG A 170 22.06 -7.64 2.92
N SER A 171 21.49 -7.33 4.06
CA SER A 171 20.18 -6.72 4.21
C SER A 171 20.28 -5.23 4.50
N SER A 172 19.80 -4.40 3.58
CA SER A 172 19.69 -2.95 3.82
C SER A 172 18.78 -2.64 5.00
N PHE A 173 17.70 -3.43 5.20
CA PHE A 173 16.82 -3.25 6.37
C PHE A 173 17.58 -3.40 7.69
N HIS A 174 18.39 -4.47 7.82
CA HIS A 174 19.15 -4.71 9.06
C HIS A 174 20.26 -3.67 9.25
N THR A 175 20.88 -3.24 8.18
CA THR A 175 21.86 -2.13 8.21
C THR A 175 21.19 -0.82 8.70
N ASP A 176 20.01 -0.47 8.16
CA ASP A 176 19.28 0.71 8.58
C ASP A 176 18.80 0.59 10.05
N LEU A 177 18.37 -0.61 10.46
CA LEU A 177 17.96 -0.90 11.84
C LEU A 177 19.12 -0.71 12.82
N GLU A 178 20.29 -1.30 12.55
CA GLU A 178 21.47 -1.21 13.40
C GLU A 178 21.99 0.22 13.55
N ASN A 179 21.91 1.00 12.47
CA ASN A 179 22.32 2.41 12.45
C ASN A 179 21.24 3.37 12.99
N ASN A 180 20.09 2.87 13.47
CA ASN A 180 18.92 3.68 13.84
C ASN A 180 18.50 4.64 12.70
N ALA A 181 18.55 4.15 11.47
CA ALA A 181 18.29 4.88 10.25
C ALA A 181 17.05 4.38 9.48
N LEU A 182 16.17 3.61 10.15
CA LEU A 182 14.92 3.19 9.54
C LEU A 182 14.05 4.40 9.19
N PRO A 183 13.45 4.44 7.99
CA PRO A 183 12.53 5.50 7.61
C PRO A 183 11.21 5.44 8.41
N GLN A 184 10.43 6.51 8.32
CA GLN A 184 9.15 6.59 9.03
C GLN A 184 8.02 5.79 8.35
N TRP A 185 8.09 5.60 7.04
CA TRP A 185 7.15 4.75 6.33
C TRP A 185 7.90 3.64 5.60
N MET A 186 7.47 2.41 5.79
CA MET A 186 8.10 1.24 5.19
C MET A 186 7.06 0.29 4.62
N PHE A 187 7.34 -0.22 3.41
CA PHE A 187 6.64 -1.35 2.81
C PHE A 187 7.62 -2.51 2.70
N ILE A 188 7.27 -3.67 3.22
CA ILE A 188 8.13 -4.85 3.30
C ILE A 188 7.43 -6.00 2.60
N THR A 189 8.12 -6.60 1.63
CA THR A 189 7.62 -7.78 0.92
C THR A 189 8.56 -8.95 1.14
N PRO A 190 8.12 -10.03 1.78
CA PRO A 190 8.85 -11.29 1.82
C PRO A 190 9.00 -11.87 0.41
N ASN A 191 9.97 -12.76 0.20
CA ASN A 191 10.14 -13.44 -1.08
C ASN A 191 9.04 -14.49 -1.33
N MET A 192 8.92 -14.99 -2.57
CA MET A 192 7.90 -15.94 -3.03
C MET A 192 7.78 -17.23 -2.18
N THR A 193 8.82 -17.60 -1.45
CA THR A 193 8.77 -18.73 -0.51
C THR A 193 8.32 -18.28 0.87
N SER A 194 8.81 -17.12 1.31
CA SER A 194 8.58 -16.59 2.65
C SER A 194 7.19 -15.96 2.79
N ASP A 195 6.60 -15.48 1.70
CA ASP A 195 5.27 -14.85 1.68
C ASP A 195 4.09 -15.83 1.74
N GLY A 196 4.33 -17.11 1.46
CA GLY A 196 3.29 -18.16 1.44
C GLY A 196 2.86 -18.58 0.05
N HIS A 197 3.15 -17.83 -1.01
CA HIS A 197 2.72 -18.10 -2.39
C HIS A 197 3.24 -19.46 -2.91
N ASP A 198 4.56 -19.63 -2.91
CA ASP A 198 5.20 -20.87 -3.39
C ASP A 198 5.42 -21.88 -2.25
N SER A 199 4.80 -21.70 -1.11
CA SER A 199 5.02 -22.54 0.08
C SER A 199 3.73 -22.86 0.83
N SER A 200 3.53 -22.27 2.01
CA SER A 200 2.33 -22.46 2.83
C SER A 200 2.15 -21.31 3.83
N VAL A 201 0.93 -21.16 4.33
CA VAL A 201 0.61 -20.21 5.41
C VAL A 201 1.51 -20.41 6.63
N THR A 202 1.90 -21.65 6.96
CA THR A 202 2.80 -21.95 8.08
C THR A 202 4.23 -21.48 7.81
N THR A 203 4.69 -21.53 6.57
CA THR A 203 5.99 -20.95 6.18
C THR A 203 5.95 -19.43 6.33
N ALA A 204 4.90 -18.79 5.82
CA ALA A 204 4.69 -17.36 5.98
C ALA A 204 4.61 -16.94 7.46
N GLY A 205 3.83 -17.66 8.27
CA GLY A 205 3.71 -17.41 9.69
C GLY A 205 5.04 -17.60 10.46
N THR A 206 5.83 -18.60 10.08
CA THR A 206 7.16 -18.81 10.67
C THR A 206 8.11 -17.67 10.32
N TRP A 207 8.11 -17.24 9.06
CA TRP A 207 8.90 -16.08 8.62
C TRP A 207 8.45 -14.81 9.37
N CYS A 208 7.14 -14.56 9.42
CA CYS A 208 6.55 -13.40 10.10
C CYS A 208 7.00 -13.34 11.58
N ARG A 209 6.90 -14.44 12.29
CA ARG A 209 7.29 -14.50 13.69
C ARG A 209 8.79 -14.32 13.85
N TRP A 210 9.60 -15.02 13.06
CA TRP A 210 11.04 -14.90 13.10
C TRP A 210 11.52 -13.48 12.84
N PHE A 211 10.90 -12.80 11.87
CA PHE A 211 11.21 -11.40 11.53
C PHE A 211 10.74 -10.44 12.64
N LEU A 212 9.47 -10.52 13.07
CA LEU A 212 8.88 -9.53 13.97
C LEU A 212 9.20 -9.75 15.46
N GLU A 213 9.34 -10.98 15.93
CA GLU A 213 9.52 -11.23 17.37
C GLU A 213 10.72 -10.46 17.97
N PRO A 214 11.92 -10.45 17.35
CA PRO A 214 13.02 -9.62 17.83
C PRO A 214 12.77 -8.11 17.64
N LEU A 215 12.08 -7.69 16.59
CA LEU A 215 11.82 -6.29 16.30
C LEU A 215 10.85 -5.66 17.32
N LEU A 216 9.86 -6.41 17.78
CA LEU A 216 8.88 -5.95 18.79
C LEU A 216 9.51 -5.62 20.15
N THR A 217 10.79 -5.92 20.35
CA THR A 217 11.57 -5.56 21.55
C THR A 217 12.77 -4.67 21.23
N ASN A 218 12.99 -4.34 19.95
CA ASN A 218 14.13 -3.54 19.52
C ASN A 218 13.81 -2.05 19.58
N SER A 219 14.57 -1.29 20.37
CA SER A 219 14.33 0.14 20.59
C SER A 219 14.56 1.02 19.33
N ASN A 220 15.36 0.58 18.37
CA ASN A 220 15.53 1.30 17.11
C ASN A 220 14.34 1.11 16.17
N PHE A 221 13.62 -0.01 16.32
CA PHE A 221 12.40 -0.29 15.57
C PHE A 221 11.17 0.29 16.27
N MET A 222 11.01 0.04 17.57
CA MET A 222 9.88 0.46 18.40
C MET A 222 10.04 1.90 18.86
N GLN A 223 9.66 2.84 18.00
CA GLN A 223 9.70 4.28 18.24
C GLN A 223 8.32 4.90 17.96
N ASN A 224 7.32 4.55 18.75
CA ASN A 224 5.92 4.83 18.48
C ASN A 224 5.53 4.27 17.09
N THR A 225 5.84 3.00 16.89
CA THR A 225 5.70 2.30 15.62
C THR A 225 4.38 1.53 15.57
N LEU A 226 3.64 1.70 14.46
CA LEU A 226 2.51 0.87 14.07
C LEU A 226 2.94 -0.05 12.93
N VAL A 227 2.70 -1.34 13.07
CA VAL A 227 2.95 -2.35 12.04
C VAL A 227 1.62 -2.93 11.59
N LEU A 228 1.35 -2.90 10.30
CA LEU A 228 0.30 -3.68 9.66
C LEU A 228 0.91 -4.95 9.06
N VAL A 229 0.39 -6.09 9.45
CA VAL A 229 0.65 -7.37 8.78
C VAL A 229 -0.62 -7.80 8.07
N THR A 230 -0.56 -7.99 6.76
CA THR A 230 -1.73 -8.32 5.94
C THR A 230 -1.34 -9.16 4.72
N TRP A 231 -2.29 -9.46 3.87
CA TRP A 231 -2.17 -10.19 2.61
C TRP A 231 -2.60 -9.31 1.46
N ASP A 232 -2.09 -9.60 0.29
CA ASP A 232 -2.51 -8.93 -0.95
C ASP A 232 -3.94 -9.29 -1.33
N GLU A 233 -4.29 -10.61 -1.27
CA GLU A 233 -5.59 -11.14 -1.64
C GLU A 233 -5.87 -12.50 -0.96
N SER A 234 -7.11 -13.00 -1.05
CA SER A 234 -7.44 -14.37 -0.65
C SER A 234 -6.94 -15.38 -1.70
N GLU A 235 -6.57 -16.59 -1.26
CA GLU A 235 -6.14 -17.68 -2.15
C GLU A 235 -7.27 -18.12 -3.09
N SER A 236 -8.50 -18.14 -2.60
CA SER A 236 -9.65 -18.68 -3.34
C SER A 236 -10.44 -17.57 -4.02
N TYR A 237 -10.53 -17.63 -5.34
CA TYR A 237 -11.34 -16.73 -6.16
C TYR A 237 -12.86 -17.01 -6.09
N SER A 238 -13.27 -18.05 -5.40
CA SER A 238 -14.68 -18.43 -5.26
C SER A 238 -15.31 -17.99 -3.93
N ILE A 239 -14.57 -17.28 -3.10
CA ILE A 239 -15.04 -16.72 -1.84
C ILE A 239 -14.83 -15.20 -1.83
N ARG A 240 -15.34 -14.53 -0.80
CA ARG A 240 -15.12 -13.11 -0.58
C ARG A 240 -13.61 -12.83 -0.45
N ASN A 241 -13.14 -11.77 -1.06
CA ASN A 241 -11.73 -11.37 -1.00
C ASN A 241 -11.37 -10.71 0.34
N ASN A 242 -11.83 -11.35 1.43
CA ASN A 242 -11.56 -10.96 2.80
C ASN A 242 -10.22 -11.53 3.24
N ILE A 243 -9.35 -10.66 3.74
CA ILE A 243 -7.99 -10.96 4.15
C ILE A 243 -7.79 -10.64 5.63
N LEU A 244 -6.81 -11.29 6.26
CA LEU A 244 -6.45 -11.01 7.64
C LEU A 244 -5.57 -9.75 7.70
N GLY A 245 -5.95 -8.78 8.53
CA GLY A 245 -5.12 -7.66 8.92
C GLY A 245 -4.80 -7.72 10.41
N ILE A 246 -3.56 -7.46 10.81
CA ILE A 246 -3.16 -7.39 12.21
C ILE A 246 -2.35 -6.12 12.42
N LEU A 247 -2.80 -5.26 13.35
CA LEU A 247 -2.07 -4.06 13.76
C LEU A 247 -1.32 -4.35 15.06
N VAL A 248 0.01 -4.23 15.03
CA VAL A 248 0.88 -4.43 16.21
C VAL A 248 1.87 -3.27 16.37
N GLY A 249 2.59 -3.25 17.47
CA GLY A 249 3.62 -2.24 17.72
C GLY A 249 3.34 -1.43 18.99
N ASP A 250 4.31 -0.62 19.39
CA ASP A 250 4.21 0.20 20.62
C ASP A 250 3.26 1.41 20.47
N ALA A 251 2.84 1.72 19.24
CA ALA A 251 1.77 2.69 18.99
C ALA A 251 0.37 2.14 19.30
N VAL A 252 0.20 0.80 19.40
CA VAL A 252 -1.08 0.20 19.76
C VAL A 252 -1.37 0.41 21.25
N PRO A 253 -2.49 1.08 21.60
CA PRO A 253 -2.87 1.27 23.01
C PRO A 253 -3.00 -0.07 23.74
N SER A 254 -2.42 -0.17 24.93
CA SER A 254 -2.37 -1.44 25.69
C SER A 254 -3.74 -2.08 25.96
N GLN A 255 -4.80 -1.25 26.11
CA GLN A 255 -6.17 -1.74 26.29
C GLN A 255 -6.79 -2.34 25.03
N LEU A 256 -6.17 -2.13 23.84
CA LEU A 256 -6.63 -2.70 22.58
C LEU A 256 -5.83 -3.96 22.17
N VAL A 257 -4.78 -4.29 22.90
CA VAL A 257 -3.99 -5.50 22.64
C VAL A 257 -4.84 -6.75 22.84
N GLY A 258 -4.86 -7.65 21.86
CA GLY A 258 -5.66 -8.87 21.85
C GLY A 258 -7.14 -8.65 21.52
N THR A 259 -7.51 -7.46 21.04
CA THR A 259 -8.90 -7.16 20.62
C THR A 259 -9.08 -7.31 19.10
N THR A 260 -10.33 -7.18 18.67
CA THR A 260 -10.72 -7.17 17.26
C THR A 260 -11.33 -5.83 16.89
N ASP A 261 -11.18 -5.44 15.60
CA ASP A 261 -11.84 -4.31 14.98
C ASP A 261 -12.59 -4.83 13.74
N ALA A 262 -13.91 -4.67 13.73
CA ALA A 262 -14.79 -5.13 12.67
C ALA A 262 -15.17 -4.03 11.68
N SER A 263 -14.55 -2.86 11.77
CA SER A 263 -14.75 -1.79 10.79
C SER A 263 -14.30 -2.24 9.40
N PHE A 264 -14.99 -1.75 8.37
CA PHE A 264 -14.61 -2.06 7.00
C PHE A 264 -13.31 -1.36 6.61
N TYR A 265 -12.35 -2.12 6.12
CA TYR A 265 -11.09 -1.65 5.58
C TYR A 265 -10.76 -2.28 4.25
N SER A 266 -9.90 -1.62 3.49
CA SER A 266 -9.31 -2.12 2.24
C SER A 266 -7.88 -1.62 2.11
N HIS A 267 -7.17 -2.02 1.06
CA HIS A 267 -5.83 -1.50 0.76
C HIS A 267 -5.76 0.03 0.67
N TYR A 268 -6.86 0.68 0.29
CA TYR A 268 -6.95 2.15 0.28
C TYR A 268 -6.92 2.75 1.69
N SER A 269 -7.29 1.97 2.72
CA SER A 269 -7.23 2.39 4.12
C SER A 269 -5.81 2.65 4.62
N GLU A 270 -4.81 2.04 4.00
CA GLU A 270 -3.40 2.26 4.30
C GLU A 270 -2.99 3.70 3.99
N ILE A 271 -3.37 4.20 2.79
CA ILE A 271 -3.12 5.58 2.37
C ILE A 271 -3.91 6.55 3.25
N ALA A 272 -5.21 6.29 3.44
CA ALA A 272 -6.08 7.14 4.27
C ALA A 272 -5.53 7.27 5.70
N THR A 273 -5.00 6.18 6.27
CA THR A 273 -4.47 6.15 7.63
C THR A 273 -3.20 6.99 7.78
N VAL A 274 -2.26 6.92 6.85
CA VAL A 274 -1.05 7.74 6.91
C VAL A 274 -1.37 9.21 6.64
N SER A 275 -2.33 9.48 5.75
CA SER A 275 -2.82 10.85 5.50
C SER A 275 -3.46 11.44 6.76
N ALA A 276 -4.25 10.66 7.49
CA ALA A 276 -4.84 11.08 8.76
C ALA A 276 -3.77 11.35 9.83
N ASN A 277 -2.83 10.43 9.96
CA ASN A 277 -1.82 10.46 11.02
C ASN A 277 -0.88 11.67 10.91
N TRP A 278 -0.43 12.00 9.70
CA TRP A 278 0.55 13.07 9.47
C TRP A 278 -0.03 14.33 8.82
N ASP A 279 -1.36 14.47 8.76
CA ASP A 279 -2.06 15.56 8.07
C ASP A 279 -1.57 15.70 6.63
N LEU A 280 -1.41 14.59 5.91
CA LEU A 280 -1.07 14.61 4.51
C LEU A 280 -2.30 14.98 3.67
N PRO A 281 -2.08 15.50 2.46
CA PRO A 281 -3.13 15.59 1.46
C PRO A 281 -3.60 14.19 1.01
N THR A 282 -4.57 14.15 0.09
CA THR A 282 -5.07 12.93 -0.56
C THR A 282 -4.62 12.86 -2.01
N LEU A 283 -4.77 11.69 -2.62
CA LEU A 283 -4.53 11.49 -4.06
C LEU A 283 -5.74 11.90 -4.92
N GLY A 284 -6.90 12.12 -4.29
CA GLY A 284 -8.15 12.39 -5.01
C GLY A 284 -8.75 11.16 -5.67
N ARG A 285 -8.41 9.95 -5.20
CA ARG A 285 -8.88 8.65 -5.67
C ARG A 285 -9.64 7.92 -4.57
N TRP A 286 -9.63 6.57 -4.54
CA TRP A 286 -10.34 5.79 -3.52
C TRP A 286 -9.79 5.95 -2.11
N ASP A 287 -8.59 6.50 -1.96
CA ASP A 287 -8.01 6.90 -0.69
C ASP A 287 -8.85 7.94 0.06
N VAL A 288 -9.58 8.80 -0.67
CA VAL A 288 -10.45 9.84 -0.07
C VAL A 288 -11.59 9.20 0.72
N GLY A 289 -12.19 8.15 0.15
CA GLY A 289 -13.34 7.48 0.74
C GLY A 289 -13.02 6.37 1.74
N ALA A 290 -11.78 5.93 1.82
CA ALA A 290 -11.39 4.81 2.65
C ALA A 290 -11.42 5.14 4.16
N ASN A 291 -11.81 4.16 4.98
CA ASN A 291 -11.74 4.31 6.43
C ASN A 291 -10.29 4.32 6.90
N VAL A 292 -10.01 5.23 7.82
CA VAL A 292 -8.79 5.24 8.64
C VAL A 292 -8.90 4.17 9.70
N TYR A 293 -7.82 3.45 10.06
CA TYR A 293 -7.90 2.46 11.14
C TYR A 293 -8.44 3.07 12.42
N GLN A 294 -9.40 2.40 13.06
CA GLN A 294 -10.20 2.94 14.19
C GLN A 294 -9.32 3.52 15.31
N MET A 295 -8.21 2.84 15.64
CA MET A 295 -7.30 3.34 16.67
C MET A 295 -6.63 4.67 16.31
N VAL A 296 -6.40 4.89 15.01
CA VAL A 296 -5.86 6.14 14.47
C VAL A 296 -6.96 7.19 14.35
N ALA A 297 -8.12 6.81 13.82
CA ALA A 297 -9.29 7.69 13.71
C ALA A 297 -9.68 8.31 15.06
N ASN A 298 -9.59 7.54 16.15
CA ASN A 298 -9.81 8.02 17.52
C ASN A 298 -8.83 9.13 17.96
N LYS A 299 -7.67 9.24 17.32
CA LYS A 299 -6.66 10.28 17.57
C LYS A 299 -6.73 11.45 16.61
N THR A 300 -7.17 11.20 15.40
CA THR A 300 -7.20 12.20 14.32
C THR A 300 -8.55 12.89 14.21
N GLY A 301 -9.61 12.31 14.78
CA GLY A 301 -10.98 12.81 14.68
C GLY A 301 -11.70 12.36 13.41
N ASP A 302 -11.15 11.43 12.68
CA ASP A 302 -11.81 10.84 11.51
C ASP A 302 -13.02 10.00 11.94
N THR A 303 -14.07 10.04 11.13
CA THR A 303 -15.26 9.22 11.34
C THR A 303 -15.10 7.89 10.62
N ILE A 304 -15.29 6.79 11.34
CA ILE A 304 -15.42 5.47 10.73
C ILE A 304 -16.83 5.32 10.17
N ARG A 305 -16.90 5.06 8.89
CA ARG A 305 -18.16 4.78 8.20
C ARG A 305 -18.44 3.29 8.22
N THR A 306 -19.66 2.95 8.59
CA THR A 306 -20.14 1.57 8.51
C THR A 306 -20.54 1.24 7.08
N TRP A 307 -20.34 -0.02 6.72
CA TRP A 307 -20.87 -0.60 5.51
C TRP A 307 -21.68 -1.85 5.89
N ASP A 308 -22.99 -1.69 5.87
CA ASP A 308 -23.91 -2.68 6.46
C ASP A 308 -24.13 -3.91 5.56
N ASN A 309 -23.77 -3.83 4.28
CA ASN A 309 -23.99 -4.89 3.30
C ASN A 309 -22.84 -5.86 3.13
N ALA A 310 -21.85 -5.85 4.02
CA ALA A 310 -20.67 -6.71 3.95
C ALA A 310 -21.00 -8.21 3.84
N THR A 311 -22.17 -8.64 4.32
CA THR A 311 -22.63 -10.04 4.26
C THR A 311 -23.23 -10.44 2.92
N GLU A 312 -23.74 -9.48 2.13
CA GLU A 312 -24.40 -9.71 0.85
C GLU A 312 -23.42 -9.78 -0.32
N PHE A 313 -22.17 -9.43 -0.05
CA PHE A 313 -21.18 -9.15 -1.06
C PHE A 313 -20.46 -10.45 -1.46
N GLN A 314 -20.70 -10.94 -2.67
CA GLN A 314 -20.08 -12.14 -3.21
C GLN A 314 -19.48 -11.92 -4.60
N SER A 315 -19.24 -10.68 -4.98
CA SER A 315 -18.65 -10.38 -6.27
C SER A 315 -17.15 -10.32 -6.19
N TYR A 316 -16.52 -10.86 -7.16
CA TYR A 316 -15.08 -10.94 -7.29
C TYR A 316 -14.69 -10.39 -8.65
N TYR A 317 -13.64 -9.60 -8.70
CA TYR A 317 -13.01 -9.26 -9.96
C TYR A 317 -12.10 -10.39 -10.40
N TRP A 318 -12.69 -11.55 -10.53
CA TRP A 318 -11.99 -12.71 -11.00
C TRP A 318 -11.99 -12.71 -12.52
N ASN A 319 -10.86 -12.46 -13.15
CA ASN A 319 -10.68 -12.26 -14.60
C ASN A 319 -11.57 -11.17 -15.21
N ASP A 320 -12.19 -10.36 -14.40
CA ASP A 320 -13.16 -9.33 -14.76
C ASP A 320 -12.79 -8.01 -14.07
N ALA A 321 -11.51 -7.63 -14.12
CA ALA A 321 -11.15 -6.27 -13.79
C ALA A 321 -11.93 -5.32 -14.71
N TYR A 322 -12.48 -4.26 -14.15
CA TYR A 322 -13.17 -3.26 -14.95
C TYR A 322 -12.24 -2.70 -16.04
N GLY A 323 -12.81 -2.22 -17.16
CA GLY A 323 -12.05 -1.54 -18.20
C GLY A 323 -11.21 -0.42 -17.62
N GLY A 324 -9.93 -0.34 -17.95
CA GLY A 324 -9.02 0.62 -17.37
C GLY A 324 -7.68 0.69 -18.10
N TYR A 325 -6.83 1.58 -17.64
CA TYR A 325 -5.56 1.87 -18.32
C TYR A 325 -4.65 0.64 -18.48
N PHE A 326 -4.68 -0.27 -17.51
CA PHE A 326 -3.90 -1.50 -17.53
C PHE A 326 -4.74 -2.75 -17.84
N ASN A 327 -6.01 -2.59 -18.21
CA ASN A 327 -6.83 -3.76 -18.57
C ASN A 327 -6.38 -4.32 -19.93
N SER A 328 -6.17 -5.62 -19.98
CA SER A 328 -5.67 -6.30 -21.18
C SER A 328 -6.71 -6.41 -22.32
N ASN A 329 -8.00 -6.37 -21.96
CA ASN A 329 -9.11 -6.53 -22.90
C ASN A 329 -9.84 -5.22 -23.19
N ASP A 330 -9.83 -4.29 -22.24
CA ASP A 330 -10.57 -3.02 -22.32
C ASP A 330 -9.69 -1.88 -21.81
N ASN A 331 -8.71 -1.51 -22.64
CA ASN A 331 -7.74 -0.45 -22.33
C ASN A 331 -8.38 0.93 -22.51
N LEU A 332 -8.50 1.66 -21.41
CA LEU A 332 -9.08 3.01 -21.35
C LEU A 332 -8.01 4.04 -20.98
N PRO A 333 -8.28 5.33 -21.23
CA PRO A 333 -7.43 6.39 -20.69
C PRO A 333 -7.31 6.29 -19.16
N ILE A 334 -6.17 6.73 -18.64
CA ILE A 334 -5.99 6.78 -17.19
C ILE A 334 -7.02 7.73 -16.58
N PRO A 335 -7.76 7.32 -15.52
CA PRO A 335 -8.77 8.18 -14.93
C PRO A 335 -8.13 9.34 -14.19
N ALA A 336 -8.67 10.55 -14.39
CA ALA A 336 -8.25 11.71 -13.62
C ALA A 336 -8.65 11.54 -12.14
N PRO A 337 -7.83 11.97 -11.20
CA PRO A 337 -8.26 12.19 -9.82
C PRO A 337 -9.47 13.12 -9.79
N ASN A 338 -10.39 12.91 -8.86
CA ASN A 338 -11.58 13.75 -8.77
C ASN A 338 -11.28 15.04 -8.00
N LEU A 339 -10.91 16.09 -8.72
CA LEU A 339 -10.55 17.38 -8.12
C LEU A 339 -11.71 18.06 -7.40
N SER A 340 -12.97 17.66 -7.64
CA SER A 340 -14.12 18.17 -6.90
C SER A 340 -14.15 17.72 -5.45
N LEU A 341 -13.37 16.69 -5.10
CA LEU A 341 -13.20 16.22 -3.74
C LEU A 341 -12.25 17.10 -2.90
N ASP A 342 -11.58 18.08 -3.53
CA ASP A 342 -10.73 19.03 -2.80
C ASP A 342 -11.59 19.87 -1.84
N SER A 343 -11.26 19.89 -0.57
CA SER A 343 -12.00 20.58 0.50
C SER A 343 -13.45 20.10 0.80
N ASN A 344 -14.01 19.19 0.00
CA ASN A 344 -15.35 18.61 0.21
C ASN A 344 -15.30 17.16 0.69
N THR A 345 -14.12 16.67 1.07
CA THR A 345 -13.97 15.33 1.60
C THR A 345 -14.61 15.23 2.98
N PHE A 346 -15.20 14.10 3.31
CA PHE A 346 -15.79 13.89 4.63
C PHE A 346 -14.77 14.00 5.78
N ASN A 347 -13.47 13.91 5.48
CA ASN A 347 -12.37 14.07 6.42
C ASN A 347 -11.68 15.44 6.37
N GLY A 348 -12.08 16.34 5.45
CA GLY A 348 -11.59 17.71 5.32
C GLY A 348 -10.15 17.84 4.77
N ARG A 349 -9.56 16.77 4.22
CA ARG A 349 -8.19 16.84 3.64
C ARG A 349 -8.25 17.34 2.20
N HIS A 350 -7.26 18.17 1.85
CA HIS A 350 -7.11 18.65 0.48
C HIS A 350 -6.39 17.62 -0.40
N ILE A 351 -6.63 17.68 -1.69
CA ILE A 351 -5.86 16.93 -2.68
C ILE A 351 -4.46 17.53 -2.78
N LEU A 352 -3.45 16.67 -2.99
CA LEU A 352 -2.06 17.08 -3.17
C LEU A 352 -1.95 18.14 -4.28
N GLN A 353 -1.21 19.24 -4.01
CA GLN A 353 -1.15 20.36 -4.94
C GLN A 353 -0.58 19.95 -6.31
N SER A 354 0.44 19.11 -6.35
CA SER A 354 0.99 18.60 -7.61
C SER A 354 -0.02 17.78 -8.43
N VAL A 355 -0.90 17.04 -7.76
CA VAL A 355 -2.02 16.34 -8.42
C VAL A 355 -2.99 17.35 -9.04
N LYS A 356 -3.37 18.38 -8.28
CA LYS A 356 -4.24 19.45 -8.82
C LYS A 356 -3.61 20.13 -10.02
N ASP A 357 -2.34 20.48 -9.94
CA ASP A 357 -1.63 21.16 -11.02
C ASP A 357 -1.50 20.29 -12.28
N THR A 358 -1.24 19.00 -12.09
CA THR A 358 -1.10 18.04 -13.19
C THR A 358 -2.42 17.81 -13.92
N TRP A 359 -3.52 17.71 -13.18
CA TRP A 359 -4.82 17.30 -13.73
C TRP A 359 -5.81 18.45 -13.94
N ALA A 360 -5.43 19.71 -13.63
CA ALA A 360 -6.31 20.89 -13.71
C ALA A 360 -7.00 21.10 -15.06
N ASN A 361 -6.35 20.71 -16.17
CA ASN A 361 -6.84 20.88 -17.52
C ASN A 361 -7.01 19.54 -18.26
N SER A 362 -7.14 18.46 -17.52
CA SER A 362 -7.35 17.13 -18.09
C SER A 362 -8.83 16.95 -18.46
N ASP A 363 -9.06 16.45 -19.67
CA ASP A 363 -10.38 15.99 -20.12
C ASP A 363 -10.59 14.49 -19.80
N ALA A 364 -9.64 13.85 -19.09
CA ALA A 364 -9.77 12.45 -18.71
C ALA A 364 -10.97 12.25 -17.76
N PRO A 365 -11.75 11.19 -17.96
CA PRO A 365 -12.88 10.91 -17.10
C PRO A 365 -12.42 10.60 -15.67
N THR A 366 -13.30 10.83 -14.68
CA THR A 366 -13.10 10.41 -13.32
C THR A 366 -14.32 9.63 -12.83
N TYR A 367 -14.09 8.59 -12.01
CA TYR A 367 -15.14 7.81 -11.36
C TYR A 367 -14.99 7.78 -9.84
N TYR A 368 -13.99 8.49 -9.31
CA TYR A 368 -13.72 8.53 -7.88
C TYR A 368 -14.76 9.36 -7.13
N THR A 369 -15.16 8.86 -5.97
CA THR A 369 -16.05 9.55 -5.04
C THR A 369 -15.44 9.48 -3.63
N ASP A 370 -16.08 10.17 -2.68
CA ASP A 370 -15.75 10.03 -1.26
C ASP A 370 -16.46 8.85 -0.58
N SER A 371 -17.11 7.98 -1.35
CA SER A 371 -17.74 6.77 -0.84
C SER A 371 -16.71 5.71 -0.46
N ILE A 372 -17.09 4.84 0.47
CA ILE A 372 -16.32 3.60 0.72
C ILE A 372 -16.30 2.80 -0.57
N LYS A 373 -15.08 2.50 -1.04
CA LYS A 373 -14.92 1.63 -2.19
C LYS A 373 -14.88 0.19 -1.74
N VAL A 374 -15.83 -0.56 -2.20
CA VAL A 374 -15.96 -1.99 -1.94
C VAL A 374 -15.53 -2.75 -3.18
N SER A 375 -14.84 -3.86 -3.00
CA SER A 375 -14.53 -4.81 -4.08
C SER A 375 -15.83 -5.49 -4.50
N ASP A 376 -16.42 -5.03 -5.58
CA ASP A 376 -17.67 -5.52 -6.13
C ASP A 376 -17.64 -5.60 -7.65
N SER A 377 -18.60 -6.29 -8.25
CA SER A 377 -18.76 -6.34 -9.71
C SER A 377 -19.28 -5.02 -10.32
N GLN A 378 -19.40 -3.96 -9.53
CA GLN A 378 -19.94 -2.66 -9.97
C GLN A 378 -18.83 -1.65 -10.34
N HIS A 379 -17.74 -2.13 -10.86
CA HIS A 379 -16.69 -1.28 -11.42
C HIS A 379 -16.74 -1.27 -12.94
N PRO A 380 -16.56 -0.10 -13.51
CA PRO A 380 -16.63 1.23 -12.89
C PRO A 380 -17.99 1.48 -12.21
N PRO A 381 -18.12 2.49 -11.32
CA PRO A 381 -19.41 2.83 -10.71
C PRO A 381 -20.52 2.99 -11.74
N PRO A 382 -21.80 2.74 -11.36
CA PRO A 382 -22.93 2.90 -12.27
C PRO A 382 -22.93 4.29 -12.93
N GLY A 383 -23.09 4.32 -14.26
CA GLY A 383 -23.07 5.55 -15.05
C GLY A 383 -21.71 5.94 -15.61
N PHE A 384 -20.65 5.27 -15.23
CA PHE A 384 -19.37 5.35 -15.91
C PHE A 384 -19.37 4.32 -17.05
N SER A 385 -19.66 4.78 -18.26
CA SER A 385 -19.44 3.98 -19.47
C SER A 385 -18.11 4.37 -20.04
N PRO A 386 -17.25 3.39 -20.36
CA PRO A 386 -16.05 3.66 -21.14
C PRO A 386 -16.40 4.19 -22.52
#